data_7946617da65851cb3487d12778cb3c7f
#
_entry.id   7946617da65851cb3487d12778cb3c7f
#
_cell.length_a   1.000
_cell.length_b   1.000
_cell.length_c   1.000
_cell.angle_alpha   90.00
_cell.angle_beta   90.00
_cell.angle_gamma   90.00
#
_symmetry.space_group_name_H-M   'P 1'
#
loop_
_entity.id
_entity.type
_entity.pdbx_description
1 polymer ?
#
loop_
_entity_poly.entity_id
_entity_poly.type
_entity_poly.pdbx_seq_one_letter_code
_entity_poly.pdbx_strand_id
1 'polypeptide(L)'
;MHQSPCVSLRLGFVLAALATLALLSGFPVLNANPSQEKFLNPNPSQEKSPMNVKRITPVLLVQEIEPLISFWVDRLGFTKAVEVPDGNKLGFVIFQKGSVEVMYQTYSSVEKDAPPSMAAEARKGPTYLYMEVDNLDAALTAMKDARLVMPVRTAFYGMKEFAVQDPGGHFITFAQQAAPAQQ
;
A
#
# COMPACT_ATOMS: atom_id res chain seq x y z
N MET A 1 1.84 -36.74 -33.07
CA MET A 1 2.88 -35.91 -32.48
C MET A 1 2.69 -34.48 -32.96
N HIS A 2 1.98 -33.67 -32.18
CA HIS A 2 1.80 -32.26 -32.48
C HIS A 2 2.20 -31.49 -31.19
N GLN A 3 3.37 -30.88 -31.24
CA GLN A 3 3.83 -30.00 -30.17
C GLN A 3 3.23 -28.61 -30.41
N SER A 4 2.41 -28.14 -29.47
CA SER A 4 1.99 -26.74 -29.39
C SER A 4 3.09 -25.90 -28.74
N PRO A 5 3.40 -24.72 -29.25
CA PRO A 5 4.40 -23.85 -28.64
C PRO A 5 3.83 -23.21 -27.38
N CYS A 6 4.53 -23.39 -26.28
CA CYS A 6 4.33 -22.73 -25.01
C CYS A 6 4.66 -21.23 -25.19
N VAL A 7 3.64 -20.38 -25.25
CA VAL A 7 3.82 -18.93 -25.24
C VAL A 7 4.20 -18.51 -23.82
N SER A 8 5.48 -18.29 -23.62
CA SER A 8 6.02 -17.65 -22.42
C SER A 8 5.59 -16.18 -22.39
N LEU A 9 4.48 -15.91 -21.72
CA LEU A 9 4.05 -14.55 -21.39
C LEU A 9 4.96 -14.03 -20.27
N ARG A 10 5.98 -13.26 -20.65
CA ARG A 10 6.83 -12.52 -19.69
C ARG A 10 5.96 -11.46 -19.04
N LEU A 11 5.56 -11.71 -17.80
CA LEU A 11 4.84 -10.77 -16.95
C LEU A 11 5.85 -9.77 -16.36
N GLY A 12 6.27 -8.83 -17.17
CA GLY A 12 6.91 -7.62 -16.69
C GLY A 12 5.84 -6.59 -16.35
N PHE A 13 5.96 -5.92 -15.18
CA PHE A 13 5.13 -4.80 -14.73
C PHE A 13 3.94 -5.13 -13.81
N VAL A 14 4.21 -5.29 -12.53
CA VAL A 14 3.21 -5.05 -11.48
C VAL A 14 3.08 -3.56 -11.11
N LEU A 15 3.86 -2.67 -11.71
CA LEU A 15 3.86 -1.22 -11.43
C LEU A 15 2.97 -0.37 -12.37
N ALA A 16 2.18 -0.96 -13.29
CA ALA A 16 1.47 -0.20 -14.32
C ALA A 16 -0.01 -0.56 -14.52
N ALA A 17 -0.78 -0.78 -13.48
CA ALA A 17 -2.21 -1.05 -13.64
C ALA A 17 -3.09 -0.15 -12.77
N LEU A 18 -3.03 1.18 -13.00
CA LEU A 18 -4.09 2.12 -12.58
C LEU A 18 -4.07 3.36 -13.49
N ALA A 19 -4.36 3.19 -14.76
CA ALA A 19 -4.78 4.29 -15.63
C ALA A 19 -5.64 3.72 -16.75
N THR A 20 -6.95 3.87 -16.64
CA THR A 20 -7.86 4.16 -17.76
C THR A 20 -9.30 4.12 -17.27
N LEU A 21 -9.92 5.27 -17.20
CA LEU A 21 -11.25 5.51 -17.74
C LEU A 21 -11.62 7.00 -17.58
N ALA A 22 -11.41 7.79 -18.64
CA ALA A 22 -12.18 9.02 -18.88
C ALA A 22 -12.06 9.37 -20.36
N LEU A 23 -13.06 9.02 -21.12
CA LEU A 23 -13.30 9.53 -22.46
C LEU A 23 -14.71 10.08 -22.54
N LEU A 24 -14.82 11.22 -23.23
CA LEU A 24 -16.00 11.83 -23.84
C LEU A 24 -16.68 12.96 -23.07
N SER A 25 -16.30 14.19 -23.42
CA SER A 25 -17.27 15.24 -23.76
C SER A 25 -16.58 16.30 -24.62
N GLY A 26 -17.04 16.40 -25.86
CA GLY A 26 -16.58 17.38 -26.84
C GLY A 26 -17.13 18.76 -26.53
N PHE A 27 -16.31 19.80 -26.80
CA PHE A 27 -16.74 21.18 -26.90
C PHE A 27 -16.23 21.81 -28.21
N PRO A 28 -16.96 22.75 -28.81
CA PRO A 28 -16.76 23.25 -30.15
C PRO A 28 -15.61 24.24 -30.25
N VAL A 29 -14.93 24.18 -31.40
CA VAL A 29 -13.88 25.11 -31.80
C VAL A 29 -14.52 26.48 -32.11
N LEU A 30 -14.16 27.52 -31.39
CA LEU A 30 -14.40 28.91 -31.75
C LEU A 30 -13.15 29.49 -32.40
N ASN A 31 -13.38 29.94 -33.62
CA ASN A 31 -12.46 30.61 -34.54
C ASN A 31 -11.89 31.89 -33.92
N ALA A 32 -10.58 32.02 -33.77
CA ALA A 32 -9.95 33.24 -33.31
C ALA A 32 -9.12 33.89 -34.45
N ASN A 33 -9.43 35.15 -34.67
CA ASN A 33 -8.90 36.08 -35.65
C ASN A 33 -7.41 36.39 -35.44
N PRO A 34 -6.54 36.40 -36.47
CA PRO A 34 -5.13 36.70 -36.33
C PRO A 34 -4.86 38.19 -36.49
N SER A 35 -4.85 38.99 -35.45
CA SER A 35 -4.27 40.35 -35.48
C SER A 35 -4.16 40.93 -34.07
N GLN A 36 -3.17 40.51 -33.29
CA GLN A 36 -2.54 41.26 -32.18
C GLN A 36 -1.23 40.55 -31.77
N GLU A 37 -0.25 40.53 -32.67
CA GLU A 37 1.14 40.37 -32.23
C GLU A 37 1.69 41.76 -31.91
N LYS A 38 1.98 42.02 -30.65
CA LYS A 38 3.19 42.68 -30.17
C LYS A 38 3.14 42.94 -28.66
N PHE A 39 4.26 42.60 -28.01
CA PHE A 39 4.58 42.81 -26.59
C PHE A 39 4.08 41.71 -25.63
N LEU A 40 4.56 40.48 -25.81
CA LEU A 40 4.61 39.53 -24.74
C LEU A 40 6.05 39.15 -24.44
N ASN A 41 6.42 39.48 -23.22
CA ASN A 41 7.65 39.14 -22.51
C ASN A 41 8.02 37.66 -22.74
N PRO A 42 9.22 37.30 -23.27
CA PRO A 42 9.60 35.91 -23.43
C PRO A 42 10.18 35.42 -22.13
N ASN A 43 9.36 35.04 -21.20
CA ASN A 43 9.63 33.95 -20.22
C ASN A 43 8.40 33.66 -19.35
N PRO A 44 7.44 32.84 -19.75
CA PRO A 44 6.75 32.07 -18.75
C PRO A 44 7.74 30.99 -18.33
N SER A 45 8.45 31.20 -17.20
CA SER A 45 8.91 30.09 -16.38
C SER A 45 7.73 29.12 -16.34
N GLN A 46 7.87 27.96 -16.97
CA GLN A 46 6.96 26.85 -16.76
C GLN A 46 7.06 26.55 -15.26
N GLU A 47 6.18 27.14 -14.47
CA GLU A 47 5.89 26.66 -13.13
C GLU A 47 5.46 25.21 -13.31
N LYS A 48 6.40 24.28 -13.09
CA LYS A 48 6.07 22.87 -12.97
C LYS A 48 5.00 22.80 -11.92
N SER A 49 3.78 22.46 -12.31
CA SER A 49 2.72 22.17 -11.34
C SER A 49 3.30 21.31 -10.24
N PRO A 50 3.15 21.68 -8.96
CA PRO A 50 3.69 20.90 -7.88
C PRO A 50 3.17 19.47 -8.02
N MET A 51 4.07 18.48 -7.88
CA MET A 51 3.72 17.07 -7.94
C MET A 51 2.64 16.77 -6.88
N ASN A 52 1.48 16.28 -7.31
CA ASN A 52 0.41 15.88 -6.39
C ASN A 52 0.60 14.40 -6.02
N VAL A 53 0.89 14.13 -4.77
CA VAL A 53 0.95 12.77 -4.23
C VAL A 53 -0.49 12.30 -3.94
N LYS A 54 -0.98 11.33 -4.70
CA LYS A 54 -2.35 10.81 -4.56
C LYS A 54 -2.48 9.81 -3.41
N ARG A 55 -1.46 9.00 -3.16
CA ARG A 55 -1.47 7.94 -2.15
C ARG A 55 -0.05 7.50 -1.81
N ILE A 56 0.14 7.06 -0.59
CA ILE A 56 1.30 6.28 -0.16
C ILE A 56 0.74 4.98 0.41
N THR A 57 1.15 3.85 -0.15
CA THR A 57 0.77 2.52 0.34
C THR A 57 2.02 1.75 0.72
N PRO A 58 2.14 1.23 1.94
CA PRO A 58 3.29 0.43 2.34
C PRO A 58 3.27 -0.93 1.62
N VAL A 59 4.44 -1.40 1.18
CA VAL A 59 4.67 -2.74 0.67
C VAL A 59 5.58 -3.47 1.65
N LEU A 60 5.06 -4.49 2.32
CA LEU A 60 5.78 -5.28 3.31
C LEU A 60 6.27 -6.57 2.67
N LEU A 61 7.56 -6.86 2.86
CA LEU A 61 8.20 -8.01 2.23
C LEU A 61 8.27 -9.18 3.22
N VAL A 62 7.81 -10.35 2.77
CA VAL A 62 7.63 -11.52 3.63
C VAL A 62 8.11 -12.81 2.97
N GLN A 63 8.28 -13.84 3.76
CA GLN A 63 8.58 -15.18 3.23
C GLN A 63 7.33 -15.81 2.61
N GLU A 64 6.17 -15.69 3.27
CA GLU A 64 4.88 -16.28 2.86
C GLU A 64 3.74 -15.32 3.20
N ILE A 65 2.71 -15.30 2.35
CA ILE A 65 1.53 -14.43 2.53
C ILE A 65 0.39 -15.18 3.23
N GLU A 66 0.25 -16.46 3.02
CA GLU A 66 -0.86 -17.26 3.52
C GLU A 66 -1.09 -17.11 5.05
N PRO A 67 -0.06 -17.09 5.91
CA PRO A 67 -0.24 -16.87 7.35
C PRO A 67 -0.82 -15.50 7.72
N LEU A 68 -0.67 -14.51 6.83
CA LEU A 68 -1.17 -13.14 7.03
C LEU A 68 -2.67 -13.00 6.77
N ILE A 69 -3.26 -13.93 6.00
CA ILE A 69 -4.67 -13.82 5.60
C ILE A 69 -5.55 -13.80 6.85
N SER A 70 -5.39 -14.74 7.76
CA SER A 70 -6.16 -14.77 9.01
C SER A 70 -5.94 -13.53 9.87
N PHE A 71 -4.73 -13.00 9.92
CA PHE A 71 -4.42 -11.78 10.67
C PHE A 71 -5.17 -10.56 10.10
N TRP A 72 -5.10 -10.34 8.81
CA TRP A 72 -5.70 -9.16 8.17
C TRP A 72 -7.20 -9.31 7.92
N VAL A 73 -7.64 -10.48 7.44
CA VAL A 73 -9.05 -10.71 7.06
C VAL A 73 -9.89 -11.04 8.29
N ASP A 74 -9.53 -12.10 9.04
CA ASP A 74 -10.41 -12.60 10.09
C ASP A 74 -10.39 -11.71 11.34
N ARG A 75 -9.22 -11.18 11.73
CA ARG A 75 -9.07 -10.36 12.94
C ARG A 75 -9.35 -8.88 12.72
N LEU A 76 -8.86 -8.32 11.60
CA LEU A 76 -8.94 -6.88 11.33
C LEU A 76 -10.07 -6.52 10.36
N GLY A 77 -10.70 -7.50 9.70
CA GLY A 77 -11.81 -7.29 8.79
C GLY A 77 -11.44 -6.61 7.47
N PHE A 78 -10.20 -6.81 7.02
CA PHE A 78 -9.78 -6.43 5.67
C PHE A 78 -10.29 -7.43 4.65
N THR A 79 -10.34 -7.02 3.38
CA THR A 79 -10.60 -7.89 2.23
C THR A 79 -9.33 -8.02 1.39
N LYS A 80 -9.18 -9.11 0.67
CA LYS A 80 -8.14 -9.26 -0.34
C LYS A 80 -8.63 -8.60 -1.63
N ALA A 81 -8.17 -7.39 -1.90
CA ALA A 81 -8.57 -6.62 -3.07
C ALA A 81 -7.87 -7.07 -4.35
N VAL A 82 -6.62 -7.52 -4.23
CA VAL A 82 -5.81 -8.07 -5.33
C VAL A 82 -5.03 -9.26 -4.83
N GLU A 83 -4.93 -10.30 -5.63
CA GLU A 83 -4.12 -11.50 -5.39
C GLU A 83 -3.32 -11.83 -6.65
N VAL A 84 -2.02 -12.02 -6.52
CA VAL A 84 -1.15 -12.47 -7.62
C VAL A 84 -0.45 -13.75 -7.20
N PRO A 85 -0.68 -14.86 -7.89
CA PRO A 85 -0.04 -16.13 -7.58
C PRO A 85 1.44 -16.14 -7.98
N ASP A 86 2.23 -16.91 -7.22
CA ASP A 86 3.60 -17.30 -7.54
C ASP A 86 3.72 -18.83 -7.39
N GLY A 87 3.51 -19.54 -8.49
CA GLY A 87 3.33 -20.99 -8.47
C GLY A 87 2.01 -21.41 -7.83
N ASN A 88 2.07 -22.18 -6.76
CA ASN A 88 0.92 -22.66 -5.99
C ASN A 88 0.65 -21.84 -4.71
N LYS A 89 1.38 -20.73 -4.51
CA LYS A 89 1.24 -19.80 -3.39
C LYS A 89 0.95 -18.38 -3.89
N LEU A 90 0.64 -17.47 -2.98
CA LEU A 90 0.55 -16.05 -3.29
C LEU A 90 1.95 -15.43 -3.33
N GLY A 91 2.24 -14.70 -4.42
CA GLY A 91 3.44 -13.88 -4.55
C GLY A 91 3.21 -12.44 -4.09
N PHE A 92 1.96 -11.95 -4.22
CA PHE A 92 1.58 -10.59 -3.87
C PHE A 92 0.10 -10.54 -3.46
N VAL A 93 -0.24 -9.64 -2.53
CA VAL A 93 -1.62 -9.37 -2.10
C VAL A 93 -1.79 -7.91 -1.70
N ILE A 94 -2.97 -7.35 -1.96
CA ILE A 94 -3.44 -6.10 -1.38
C ILE A 94 -4.56 -6.42 -0.38
N PHE A 95 -4.33 -6.11 0.90
CA PHE A 95 -5.39 -6.07 1.91
C PHE A 95 -5.96 -4.67 1.98
N GLN A 96 -7.30 -4.55 1.89
CA GLN A 96 -8.02 -3.28 1.86
C GLN A 96 -9.17 -3.25 2.86
N LYS A 97 -9.34 -2.11 3.54
CA LYS A 97 -10.50 -1.80 4.38
C LYS A 97 -10.88 -0.34 4.23
N GLY A 98 -11.99 -0.06 3.56
CA GLY A 98 -12.36 1.30 3.18
C GLY A 98 -11.29 1.94 2.28
N SER A 99 -10.74 3.08 2.69
CA SER A 99 -9.66 3.77 1.97
C SER A 99 -8.25 3.33 2.39
N VAL A 100 -8.14 2.46 3.39
CA VAL A 100 -6.84 1.99 3.91
C VAL A 100 -6.40 0.76 3.15
N GLU A 101 -5.14 0.74 2.74
CA GLU A 101 -4.52 -0.39 2.04
C GLU A 101 -3.14 -0.70 2.62
N VAL A 102 -2.79 -1.98 2.61
CA VAL A 102 -1.45 -2.49 2.84
C VAL A 102 -1.16 -3.59 1.83
N MET A 103 0.04 -3.60 1.29
CA MET A 103 0.49 -4.59 0.32
C MET A 103 1.51 -5.52 0.95
N TYR A 104 1.45 -6.79 0.61
CA TYR A 104 2.48 -7.76 0.93
C TYR A 104 2.99 -8.42 -0.33
N GLN A 105 4.30 -8.62 -0.40
CA GLN A 105 4.97 -9.30 -1.48
C GLN A 105 5.97 -10.30 -0.91
N THR A 106 6.03 -11.50 -1.51
CA THR A 106 7.03 -12.49 -1.08
C THR A 106 8.42 -12.13 -1.59
N TYR A 107 9.46 -12.51 -0.85
CA TYR A 107 10.84 -12.35 -1.31
C TYR A 107 11.09 -13.01 -2.67
N SER A 108 10.50 -14.20 -2.91
CA SER A 108 10.57 -14.89 -4.20
C SER A 108 9.99 -14.08 -5.34
N SER A 109 8.85 -13.41 -5.12
CA SER A 109 8.23 -12.55 -6.11
C SER A 109 9.08 -11.31 -6.39
N VAL A 110 9.62 -10.68 -5.34
CA VAL A 110 10.53 -9.51 -5.49
C VAL A 110 11.78 -9.87 -6.28
N GLU A 111 12.39 -11.04 -6.02
CA GLU A 111 13.58 -11.50 -6.74
C GLU A 111 13.36 -11.67 -8.25
N LYS A 112 12.12 -11.95 -8.66
CA LYS A 112 11.73 -12.09 -10.07
C LYS A 112 11.37 -10.76 -10.75
N ASP A 113 10.87 -9.81 -9.96
CA ASP A 113 10.19 -8.62 -10.46
C ASP A 113 11.03 -7.34 -10.31
N ALA A 114 11.86 -7.26 -9.26
CA ALA A 114 12.65 -6.07 -8.95
C ALA A 114 14.10 -6.17 -9.44
N PRO A 115 14.78 -5.01 -9.63
CA PRO A 115 16.22 -5.00 -9.87
C PRO A 115 16.98 -5.72 -8.74
N PRO A 116 18.10 -6.45 -9.07
CA PRO A 116 18.87 -7.21 -8.07
C PRO A 116 19.30 -6.41 -6.84
N SER A 117 19.60 -5.13 -7.01
CA SER A 117 19.95 -4.21 -5.90
C SER A 117 18.81 -4.01 -4.91
N MET A 118 17.56 -3.93 -5.37
CA MET A 118 16.37 -3.84 -4.50
C MET A 118 16.07 -5.19 -3.84
N ALA A 119 16.12 -6.28 -4.60
CA ALA A 119 15.86 -7.62 -4.08
C ALA A 119 16.86 -8.01 -2.97
N ALA A 120 18.11 -7.60 -3.07
CA ALA A 120 19.14 -7.84 -2.04
C ALA A 120 18.84 -7.15 -0.70
N GLU A 121 18.09 -6.02 -0.72
CA GLU A 121 17.70 -5.29 0.48
C GLU A 121 16.41 -5.83 1.13
N ALA A 122 15.63 -6.62 0.39
CA ALA A 122 14.30 -7.08 0.78
C ALA A 122 14.24 -7.80 2.15
N ARG A 123 15.32 -8.46 2.58
CA ARG A 123 15.38 -9.28 3.80
C ARG A 123 15.99 -8.57 5.01
N LYS A 124 16.25 -7.26 4.94
CA LYS A 124 17.08 -6.55 5.94
C LYS A 124 16.37 -6.06 7.19
N GLY A 125 15.11 -6.40 7.40
CA GLY A 125 14.47 -6.12 8.68
C GLY A 125 12.97 -5.88 8.61
N PRO A 126 12.33 -5.80 9.79
CA PRO A 126 10.90 -5.58 9.90
C PRO A 126 10.52 -4.14 9.54
N THR A 127 9.28 -3.98 9.06
CA THR A 127 8.63 -2.68 8.94
C THR A 127 7.80 -2.41 10.20
N TYR A 128 7.68 -1.13 10.57
CA TYR A 128 6.84 -0.67 11.66
C TYR A 128 5.65 0.08 11.07
N LEU A 129 4.44 -0.38 11.39
CA LEU A 129 3.20 0.28 11.04
C LEU A 129 2.60 0.92 12.30
N TYR A 130 2.05 2.12 12.15
CA TYR A 130 1.27 2.80 13.16
C TYR A 130 -0.17 2.92 12.67
N MET A 131 -1.11 2.32 13.40
CA MET A 131 -2.51 2.22 13.03
C MET A 131 -3.36 2.92 14.09
N GLU A 132 -3.96 4.04 13.72
CA GLU A 132 -4.96 4.67 14.56
C GLU A 132 -6.29 3.94 14.44
N VAL A 133 -6.92 3.66 15.58
CA VAL A 133 -8.21 2.99 15.68
C VAL A 133 -9.15 3.81 16.55
N ASP A 134 -10.42 3.69 16.29
CA ASP A 134 -11.49 4.32 17.09
C ASP A 134 -11.82 3.57 18.38
N ASN A 135 -11.44 2.28 18.45
CA ASN A 135 -11.69 1.42 19.61
C ASN A 135 -10.49 0.50 19.90
N LEU A 136 -9.62 0.92 20.84
CA LEU A 136 -8.42 0.18 21.21
C LEU A 136 -8.74 -1.14 21.93
N ASP A 137 -9.81 -1.19 22.71
CA ASP A 137 -10.19 -2.40 23.45
C ASP A 137 -10.71 -3.49 22.49
N ALA A 138 -11.42 -3.10 21.43
CA ALA A 138 -11.79 -4.00 20.33
C ALA A 138 -10.56 -4.53 19.58
N ALA A 139 -9.58 -3.66 19.31
CA ALA A 139 -8.33 -4.06 18.68
C ALA A 139 -7.54 -5.03 19.58
N LEU A 140 -7.46 -4.77 20.90
CA LEU A 140 -6.80 -5.65 21.86
C LEU A 140 -7.48 -7.02 21.91
N THR A 141 -8.81 -7.05 21.90
CA THR A 141 -9.60 -8.30 21.87
C THR A 141 -9.33 -9.10 20.59
N ALA A 142 -9.31 -8.43 19.44
CA ALA A 142 -9.02 -9.06 18.15
C ALA A 142 -7.57 -9.62 18.07
N MET A 143 -6.65 -9.03 18.83
CA MET A 143 -5.23 -9.40 18.88
C MET A 143 -4.87 -10.30 20.07
N LYS A 144 -5.83 -10.84 20.83
CA LYS A 144 -5.60 -11.63 22.07
C LYS A 144 -4.58 -12.77 21.91
N ASP A 145 -4.56 -13.44 20.76
CA ASP A 145 -3.67 -14.56 20.43
C ASP A 145 -2.49 -14.15 19.54
N ALA A 146 -2.31 -12.87 19.26
CA ALA A 146 -1.17 -12.36 18.52
C ALA A 146 0.05 -12.21 19.44
N ARG A 147 1.24 -12.20 18.85
CA ARG A 147 2.48 -11.97 19.60
C ARG A 147 2.54 -10.52 20.08
N LEU A 148 2.14 -10.28 21.32
CA LEU A 148 2.26 -8.97 21.96
C LEU A 148 3.75 -8.62 22.16
N VAL A 149 4.17 -7.46 21.68
CA VAL A 149 5.56 -6.96 21.80
C VAL A 149 5.65 -5.69 22.62
N MET A 150 4.56 -4.93 22.74
CA MET A 150 4.44 -3.79 23.64
C MET A 150 3.08 -3.86 24.33
N PRO A 151 3.03 -3.98 25.68
CA PRO A 151 1.78 -3.97 26.41
C PRO A 151 1.09 -2.60 26.32
N VAL A 152 -0.20 -2.57 26.67
CA VAL A 152 -0.97 -1.33 26.67
C VAL A 152 -0.29 -0.29 27.55
N ARG A 153 -0.08 0.90 27.01
CA ARG A 153 0.49 2.06 27.71
C ARG A 153 -0.17 3.35 27.26
N THR A 154 -0.01 4.41 28.04
CA THR A 154 -0.28 5.78 27.57
C THR A 154 1.06 6.43 27.24
N ALA A 155 1.21 6.85 26.01
CA ALA A 155 2.40 7.55 25.53
C ALA A 155 2.39 9.01 25.99
N PHE A 156 3.56 9.63 26.08
CA PHE A 156 3.71 11.03 26.52
C PHE A 156 2.98 12.04 25.62
N TYR A 157 2.71 11.66 24.37
CA TYR A 157 1.96 12.45 23.40
C TYR A 157 0.43 12.22 23.44
N GLY A 158 -0.08 11.55 24.49
CA GLY A 158 -1.51 11.45 24.74
C GLY A 158 -2.23 10.30 24.04
N MET A 159 -1.51 9.37 23.43
CA MET A 159 -2.11 8.17 22.84
C MET A 159 -2.06 7.00 23.82
N LYS A 160 -3.16 6.25 23.92
CA LYS A 160 -3.19 4.91 24.53
C LYS A 160 -2.90 3.89 23.43
N GLU A 161 -1.87 3.05 23.60
CA GLU A 161 -1.37 2.21 22.54
C GLU A 161 -0.85 0.86 23.00
N PHE A 162 -0.82 -0.12 22.13
CA PHE A 162 -0.10 -1.40 22.27
C PHE A 162 0.46 -1.84 20.92
N ALA A 163 1.41 -2.78 20.92
CA ALA A 163 1.93 -3.31 19.66
C ALA A 163 2.01 -4.83 19.64
N VAL A 164 1.80 -5.38 18.45
CA VAL A 164 1.95 -6.81 18.15
C VAL A 164 2.94 -7.01 17.02
N GLN A 165 3.45 -8.23 16.90
CA GLN A 165 4.15 -8.67 15.70
C GLN A 165 3.19 -9.50 14.85
N ASP A 166 3.09 -9.18 13.55
CA ASP A 166 2.31 -9.95 12.60
C ASP A 166 3.01 -11.27 12.24
N PRO A 167 2.33 -12.22 11.57
CA PRO A 167 2.94 -13.47 11.14
C PRO A 167 4.09 -13.32 10.13
N GLY A 168 4.18 -12.18 9.44
CA GLY A 168 5.28 -11.82 8.53
C GLY A 168 6.52 -11.28 9.24
N GLY A 169 6.44 -11.06 10.55
CA GLY A 169 7.53 -10.53 11.36
C GLY A 169 7.56 -9.01 11.48
N HIS A 170 6.58 -8.31 10.93
CA HIS A 170 6.47 -6.85 11.02
C HIS A 170 5.78 -6.42 12.32
N PHE A 171 6.00 -5.18 12.75
CA PHE A 171 5.42 -4.64 13.97
C PHE A 171 4.26 -3.70 13.66
N ILE A 172 3.14 -3.88 14.36
CA ILE A 172 1.94 -3.06 14.20
C ILE A 172 1.58 -2.48 15.56
N THR A 173 1.66 -1.15 15.68
CA THR A 173 1.18 -0.40 16.83
C THR A 173 -0.28 0.00 16.58
N PHE A 174 -1.18 -0.39 17.47
CA PHE A 174 -2.55 0.12 17.52
C PHE A 174 -2.62 1.24 18.52
N ALA A 175 -3.21 2.36 18.13
CA ALA A 175 -3.27 3.55 18.96
C ALA A 175 -4.64 4.22 18.89
N GLN A 176 -5.07 4.79 20.02
CA GLN A 176 -6.27 5.60 20.16
C GLN A 176 -5.98 6.81 21.02
N GLN A 177 -6.54 7.96 20.68
CA GLN A 177 -6.43 9.14 21.54
C GLN A 177 -6.92 8.81 22.96
N ALA A 178 -6.08 9.03 23.95
CA ALA A 178 -6.50 8.86 25.34
C ALA A 178 -7.59 9.90 25.68
N ALA A 179 -8.61 9.49 26.43
CA ALA A 179 -9.57 10.44 26.95
C ALA A 179 -8.85 11.53 27.77
N PRO A 180 -9.27 12.80 27.68
CA PRO A 180 -8.75 13.85 28.55
C PRO A 180 -8.81 13.38 30.02
N ALA A 181 -7.71 13.58 30.77
CA ALA A 181 -7.75 13.33 32.19
C ALA A 181 -8.89 14.15 32.80
N GLN A 182 -9.88 13.50 33.41
CA GLN A 182 -10.91 14.19 34.19
C GLN A 182 -10.19 14.87 35.36
N GLN A 183 -10.20 16.20 35.34
CA GLN A 183 -9.70 17.04 36.46
C GLN A 183 -10.71 17.07 37.59
#